data_21b7d99345c8a713c9391fba518a89ba
#
_entry.id   21b7d99345c8a713c9391fba518a89ba
#
_cell.length_a   1.000
_cell.length_b   1.000
_cell.length_c   1.000
_cell.angle_alpha   90.00
_cell.angle_beta   90.00
_cell.angle_gamma   90.00
#
_symmetry.space_group_name_H-M   'P 1'
#
loop_
_entity.id
_entity.type
_entity.pdbx_description
1 polymer ?
#
loop_
_entity_poly.entity_id
_entity_poly.type
_entity_poly.pdbx_seq_one_letter_code
_entity_poly.pdbx_strand_id
1 'polypeptide(L)'
;MRITIRVRPGSAHPGAGGEHAGALVVRVSARAVDGKATEAALAAVADAFGVRRSAVTLVSGASSRTKIVDIAAGDPRILADLLARTGQS
;
A
#
# COMPACT_ATOMS: atom_id res chain seq x y z
N MET A 1 -10.75 8.03 2.42
CA MET A 1 -10.24 8.08 1.04
C MET A 1 -9.93 6.67 0.58
N ARG A 2 -10.51 6.26 -0.53
CA ARG A 2 -10.24 4.94 -1.11
C ARG A 2 -9.19 5.06 -2.20
N ILE A 3 -8.21 4.15 -2.17
CA ILE A 3 -7.18 4.11 -3.19
C ILE A 3 -6.92 2.67 -3.62
N THR A 4 -6.38 2.52 -4.82
CA THR A 4 -5.92 1.23 -5.31
C THR A 4 -4.43 1.11 -5.05
N ILE A 5 -4.01 -0.02 -4.49
CA ILE A 5 -2.59 -0.30 -4.27
C ILE A 5 -2.18 -1.57 -5.00
N ARG A 6 -0.91 -1.64 -5.38
CA ARG A 6 -0.30 -2.82 -5.98
C ARG A 6 0.76 -3.35 -5.01
N VAL A 7 0.52 -4.51 -4.42
CA VAL A 7 1.43 -5.08 -3.42
C VAL A 7 2.51 -5.89 -4.11
N ARG A 8 3.76 -5.67 -3.73
CA ARG A 8 4.92 -6.44 -4.18
C ARG A 8 5.55 -7.13 -2.98
N PRO A 9 5.20 -8.40 -2.73
CA PRO A 9 5.74 -9.15 -1.59
C PRO A 9 7.17 -9.59 -1.84
N GLY A 10 7.86 -9.99 -0.79
CA GLY A 10 9.23 -10.49 -0.87
C GLY A 10 10.24 -9.45 -1.31
N SER A 11 9.97 -8.17 -1.08
CA SER A 11 10.86 -7.09 -1.50
C SER A 11 12.00 -6.89 -0.51
N ALA A 12 13.19 -6.62 -1.05
CA ALA A 12 14.35 -6.25 -0.22
C ALA A 12 14.27 -4.80 0.27
N HIS A 13 13.42 -3.99 -0.35
CA HIS A 13 13.30 -2.56 -0.04
C HIS A 13 11.83 -2.21 0.22
N PRO A 14 11.29 -2.55 1.40
CA PRO A 14 9.89 -2.28 1.69
C PRO A 14 9.60 -0.78 1.76
N GLY A 15 8.38 -0.42 1.42
CA GLY A 15 7.91 0.95 1.47
C GLY A 15 6.87 1.23 0.40
N ALA A 16 6.14 2.32 0.56
CA ALA A 16 5.14 2.78 -0.40
C ALA A 16 5.75 3.87 -1.29
N GLY A 17 5.53 3.78 -2.58
CA GLY A 17 5.97 4.80 -3.52
C GLY A 17 6.04 4.28 -4.94
N GLY A 18 5.76 5.16 -5.89
CA GLY A 18 5.69 4.82 -7.30
C GLY A 18 4.30 4.42 -7.74
N GLU A 19 4.13 4.30 -9.03
CA GLU A 19 2.85 3.99 -9.66
C GLU A 19 2.99 2.79 -10.58
N HIS A 20 1.96 1.93 -10.58
CA HIS A 20 1.85 0.83 -11.53
C HIS A 20 0.41 0.77 -12.01
N ALA A 21 0.18 1.08 -13.28
CA ALA A 21 -1.14 1.08 -13.89
C ALA A 21 -2.17 1.89 -13.07
N GLY A 22 -1.75 3.05 -12.57
CA GLY A 22 -2.58 3.93 -11.77
C GLY A 22 -2.65 3.59 -10.28
N ALA A 23 -2.09 2.46 -9.86
CA ALA A 23 -2.11 2.02 -8.48
C ALA A 23 -0.83 2.45 -7.75
N LEU A 24 -0.96 2.77 -6.47
CA LEU A 24 0.21 3.03 -5.63
C LEU A 24 0.95 1.73 -5.36
N VAL A 25 2.23 1.70 -5.65
CA VAL A 25 3.06 0.53 -5.38
C VAL A 25 3.41 0.48 -3.89
N VAL A 26 3.14 -0.67 -3.27
CA VAL A 26 3.45 -0.92 -1.87
C VAL A 26 4.32 -2.18 -1.81
N ARG A 27 5.59 -2.01 -1.49
CA ARG A 27 6.54 -3.11 -1.37
C ARG A 27 6.60 -3.57 0.08
N VAL A 28 6.54 -4.87 0.29
CA VAL A 28 6.63 -5.46 1.62
C VAL A 28 7.63 -6.60 1.61
N SER A 29 8.34 -6.80 2.71
CA SER A 29 9.28 -7.92 2.83
C SER A 29 8.56 -9.24 3.09
N ALA A 30 7.36 -9.19 3.66
CA ALA A 30 6.58 -10.39 3.94
C ALA A 30 6.21 -11.11 2.65
N ARG A 31 6.14 -12.43 2.72
CA ARG A 31 5.71 -13.25 1.59
C ARG A 31 4.19 -13.27 1.50
N ALA A 32 3.68 -13.61 0.31
CA ALA A 32 2.24 -13.72 0.08
C ALA A 32 1.69 -15.05 0.61
N VAL A 33 1.86 -15.30 1.92
CA VAL A 33 1.39 -16.51 2.60
C VAL A 33 0.59 -16.11 3.83
N ASP A 34 -0.53 -16.77 4.04
CA ASP A 34 -1.37 -16.62 5.25
C ASP A 34 -1.74 -15.17 5.56
N GLY A 35 -1.93 -14.36 4.53
CA GLY A 35 -2.32 -12.95 4.69
C GLY A 35 -1.23 -12.03 5.21
N LYS A 36 0.00 -12.52 5.37
CA LYS A 36 1.08 -11.71 5.94
C LYS A 36 1.45 -10.52 5.06
N ALA A 37 1.49 -10.73 3.74
CA ALA A 37 1.80 -9.64 2.82
C ALA A 37 0.69 -8.58 2.82
N THR A 38 -0.56 -9.00 2.94
CA THR A 38 -1.70 -8.08 3.03
C THR A 38 -1.59 -7.23 4.29
N GLU A 39 -1.36 -7.85 5.44
CA GLU A 39 -1.24 -7.12 6.70
C GLU A 39 -0.06 -6.15 6.67
N ALA A 40 1.08 -6.59 6.14
CA ALA A 40 2.25 -5.74 5.99
C ALA A 40 1.98 -4.56 5.05
N ALA A 41 1.21 -4.79 3.97
CA ALA A 41 0.85 -3.74 3.03
C ALA A 41 -0.04 -2.67 3.69
N LEU A 42 -1.01 -3.10 4.49
CA LEU A 42 -1.89 -2.16 5.20
C LEU A 42 -1.10 -1.33 6.22
N ALA A 43 -0.16 -1.95 6.92
CA ALA A 43 0.72 -1.24 7.84
C ALA A 43 1.62 -0.24 7.11
N ALA A 44 2.16 -0.62 5.95
CA ALA A 44 2.99 0.26 5.14
C ALA A 44 2.20 1.48 4.63
N VAL A 45 0.96 1.27 4.24
CA VAL A 45 0.07 2.37 3.82
C VAL A 45 -0.17 3.32 4.99
N ALA A 46 -0.46 2.79 6.18
CA ALA A 46 -0.66 3.61 7.37
C ALA A 46 0.57 4.47 7.66
N ASP A 47 1.76 3.87 7.63
CA ASP A 47 3.02 4.59 7.85
C ASP A 47 3.22 5.69 6.81
N ALA A 48 2.98 5.38 5.54
CA ALA A 48 3.20 6.33 4.44
C ALA A 48 2.26 7.54 4.54
N PHE A 49 1.05 7.33 5.03
CA PHE A 49 0.06 8.41 5.18
C PHE A 49 0.11 9.06 6.55
N GLY A 50 0.97 8.58 7.45
CA GLY A 50 1.08 9.15 8.78
C GLY A 50 -0.15 8.93 9.65
N VAL A 51 -0.88 7.84 9.43
CA VAL A 51 -2.08 7.49 10.20
C VAL A 51 -1.83 6.18 10.95
N ARG A 52 -2.67 5.91 11.94
CA ARG A 52 -2.59 4.64 12.67
C ARG A 52 -3.06 3.49 11.80
N ARG A 53 -2.57 2.29 12.09
CA ARG A 53 -2.94 1.08 11.32
C ARG A 53 -4.45 0.87 11.25
N SER A 54 -5.16 1.13 12.32
CA SER A 54 -6.62 0.95 12.37
C SER A 54 -7.38 1.91 11.45
N ALA A 55 -6.74 2.97 10.96
CA ALA A 55 -7.35 3.90 10.01
C ALA A 55 -7.35 3.35 8.58
N VAL A 56 -6.63 2.25 8.31
CA VAL A 56 -6.53 1.64 6.99
C VAL A 56 -7.32 0.33 6.99
N THR A 57 -8.30 0.24 6.09
CA THR A 57 -9.18 -0.92 5.98
C THR A 57 -9.10 -1.51 4.58
N LEU A 58 -8.95 -2.82 4.48
CA LEU A 58 -9.02 -3.51 3.21
C LEU A 58 -10.47 -3.56 2.72
N VAL A 59 -10.72 -3.04 1.52
CA VAL A 59 -12.05 -3.04 0.91
C VAL A 59 -12.23 -4.25 0.00
N SER A 60 -11.24 -4.54 -0.84
CA SER A 60 -11.30 -5.70 -1.73
C SER A 60 -9.90 -6.17 -2.13
N GLY A 61 -9.83 -7.36 -2.71
CA GLY A 61 -8.58 -7.89 -3.23
C GLY A 61 -7.74 -8.64 -2.19
N ALA A 62 -8.38 -9.29 -1.21
CA ALA A 62 -7.65 -10.01 -0.16
C ALA A 62 -6.66 -11.03 -0.71
N SER A 63 -7.01 -11.71 -1.81
CA SER A 63 -6.15 -12.71 -2.44
C SER A 63 -5.46 -12.21 -3.69
N SER A 64 -5.51 -10.92 -3.96
CA SER A 64 -4.93 -10.29 -5.15
C SER A 64 -3.78 -9.37 -4.77
N ARG A 65 -2.84 -9.21 -5.68
CA ARG A 65 -1.78 -8.21 -5.52
C ARG A 65 -2.29 -6.79 -5.73
N THR A 66 -3.40 -6.63 -6.43
CA THR A 66 -4.07 -5.34 -6.58
C THR A 66 -5.20 -5.30 -5.57
N LYS A 67 -5.17 -4.31 -4.69
CA LYS A 67 -6.12 -4.20 -3.59
C LYS A 67 -6.71 -2.80 -3.55
N ILE A 68 -7.92 -2.71 -3.04
CA ILE A 68 -8.55 -1.43 -2.74
C ILE A 68 -8.58 -1.27 -1.22
N VAL A 69 -8.08 -0.15 -0.74
CA VAL A 69 -8.05 0.15 0.69
C VAL A 69 -8.74 1.49 0.95
N ASP A 70 -9.31 1.61 2.13
CA ASP A 70 -9.89 2.85 2.61
C ASP A 70 -9.01 3.42 3.71
N ILE A 71 -8.67 4.70 3.60
CA ILE A 71 -7.81 5.38 4.57
C ILE A 71 -8.63 6.48 5.22
N ALA A 72 -8.98 6.30 6.49
CA ALA A 72 -9.66 7.33 7.26
C ALA A 72 -8.72 8.53 7.42
N ALA A 73 -9.21 9.72 7.12
CA ALA A 73 -8.42 10.96 7.17
C ALA A 73 -7.21 10.93 6.23
N GLY A 74 -7.28 10.19 5.13
CA GLY A 74 -6.21 10.16 4.13
C GLY A 74 -6.08 11.51 3.44
N ASP A 75 -4.84 11.96 3.23
CA ASP A 75 -4.54 13.23 2.58
C ASP A 75 -4.20 13.00 1.11
N PRO A 76 -5.00 13.54 0.16
CA PRO A 76 -4.72 13.37 -1.27
C PRO A 76 -3.36 13.91 -1.71
N ARG A 77 -2.81 14.89 -0.99
CA ARG A 77 -1.49 15.44 -1.32
C ARG A 77 -0.39 14.44 -1.01
N ILE A 78 -0.56 13.66 0.05
CA ILE A 78 0.37 12.58 0.38
C ILE A 78 0.32 11.52 -0.71
N LEU A 79 -0.87 11.15 -1.17
CA LEU A 79 -1.01 10.20 -2.26
C LEU A 79 -0.31 10.69 -3.52
N ALA A 80 -0.51 11.94 -3.90
CA ALA A 80 0.13 12.52 -5.07
C ALA A 80 1.66 12.45 -4.97
N ASP A 81 2.21 12.77 -3.81
CA ASP A 81 3.66 12.68 -3.57
C ASP A 81 4.16 11.26 -3.69
N LEU A 82 3.43 10.29 -3.13
CA LEU A 82 3.84 8.89 -3.19
C LEU A 82 3.80 8.36 -4.62
N LEU A 83 2.76 8.69 -5.38
CA LEU A 83 2.64 8.26 -6.77
C LEU A 83 3.74 8.87 -7.66
N ALA A 84 4.17 10.09 -7.34
CA ALA A 84 5.18 10.79 -8.12
C ALA A 84 6.59 10.26 -7.87
N ARG A 85 6.82 9.45 -6.84
CA ARG A 85 8.14 8.90 -6.55
C ARG A 85 8.55 7.94 -7.66
N THR A 86 9.83 8.01 -8.05
CA THR A 86 10.38 7.05 -9.00
C THR A 86 10.33 5.68 -8.35
N GLY A 87 9.73 4.71 -9.05
CA GLY A 87 9.63 3.36 -8.52
C GLY A 87 11.01 2.74 -8.35
N GLN A 88 11.51 2.74 -7.16
CA GLN A 88 12.77 2.05 -6.82
C GLN A 88 12.41 0.63 -6.44
N SER A 89 12.88 -0.28 -7.21
CA SER A 89 12.67 -1.70 -6.92
C SER A 89 13.70 -2.21 -5.93
#